data_e4fc8093949991ae761d9f3460615034
#
_entry.id   e4fc8093949991ae761d9f3460615034
#
_cell.length_a   1.000
_cell.length_b   1.000
_cell.length_c   1.000
_cell.angle_alpha   90.00
_cell.angle_beta   90.00
_cell.angle_gamma   90.00
#
_symmetry.space_group_name_H-M   'P 1'
#
loop_
_entity.id
_entity.type
_entity.pdbx_description
1 polymer ?
#
loop_
_entity_poly.entity_id
_entity_poly.type
_entity_poly.pdbx_seq_one_letter_code
_entity_poly.pdbx_strand_id
1 'polypeptide(L)'
;MIYAMACGDEKYIPSARFQLETAVANGKVDKTLLFNLNEMDKEFVKKNKAILEAGGTRRKMCYLWKPYFIQKALSGIADGDYLIYMDGGNFYYRNSVLDTIQFMEKHHLDVAGSRTGEYRESDWTKRDVFVALGLDREPYISQSQCRAGFLILKKTQRSTDLINEWLGYCQNYNLITDCPNIYGKENYEGFCEHRHDQSILSLLMGRDQIPYVEQFPLPYFVVYHHSFFLTIKEIQSAQRKKFRDGLWDSFKRHDLGMMLFIFQNRRKEWLWYQKYHQRKLHEKEWQQRQRAEG
;
A
#
# COMPACT_ATOMS: atom_id res chain seq x y z
N MET A 1 -7.18 18.14 9.66
CA MET A 1 -8.14 17.08 9.26
C MET A 1 -7.38 15.78 8.99
N ILE A 2 -8.12 14.65 9.01
CA ILE A 2 -7.55 13.31 8.74
C ILE A 2 -8.17 12.78 7.46
N TYR A 3 -7.31 12.49 6.50
CA TYR A 3 -7.69 11.92 5.20
C TYR A 3 -7.25 10.46 5.13
N ALA A 4 -8.12 9.58 4.65
CA ALA A 4 -7.75 8.24 4.22
C ALA A 4 -7.71 8.20 2.71
N MET A 5 -6.66 7.60 2.13
CA MET A 5 -6.58 7.39 0.69
C MET A 5 -6.36 5.94 0.32
N ALA A 6 -6.89 5.57 -0.84
CA ALA A 6 -6.66 4.30 -1.49
C ALA A 6 -6.57 4.48 -3.01
N CYS A 7 -5.86 3.55 -3.65
CA CYS A 7 -5.71 3.51 -5.09
C CYS A 7 -6.09 2.14 -5.63
N GLY A 8 -6.57 2.08 -6.85
CA GLY A 8 -6.85 0.82 -7.52
C GLY A 8 -7.11 0.99 -9.00
N ASP A 9 -6.91 -0.08 -9.76
CA ASP A 9 -7.48 -0.19 -11.09
C ASP A 9 -8.92 -0.71 -11.00
N GLU A 10 -9.59 -0.90 -12.13
CA GLU A 10 -10.96 -1.42 -12.18
C GLU A 10 -11.19 -2.68 -11.35
N LYS A 11 -10.17 -3.53 -11.23
CA LYS A 11 -10.23 -4.76 -10.43
C LYS A 11 -10.20 -4.48 -8.93
N TYR A 12 -9.42 -3.48 -8.50
CA TYR A 12 -9.15 -3.18 -7.09
C TYR A 12 -9.93 -1.99 -6.53
N ILE A 13 -10.51 -1.14 -7.36
CA ILE A 13 -11.37 -0.03 -6.95
C ILE A 13 -12.47 -0.46 -5.96
N PRO A 14 -13.14 -1.57 -6.17
CA PRO A 14 -14.13 -2.02 -5.22
C PRO A 14 -13.56 -2.30 -3.82
N SER A 15 -12.39 -2.94 -3.73
CA SER A 15 -11.71 -3.19 -2.46
C SER A 15 -11.26 -1.88 -1.81
N ALA A 16 -10.72 -0.98 -2.61
CA ALA A 16 -10.31 0.36 -2.15
C ALA A 16 -11.51 1.16 -1.59
N ARG A 17 -12.69 1.08 -2.22
CA ARG A 17 -13.92 1.70 -1.69
C ARG A 17 -14.31 1.12 -0.35
N PHE A 18 -14.32 -0.20 -0.22
CA PHE A 18 -14.62 -0.84 1.06
C PHE A 18 -13.64 -0.42 2.16
N GLN A 19 -12.34 -0.36 1.85
CA GLN A 19 -11.33 0.17 2.76
C GLN A 19 -11.70 1.58 3.25
N LEU A 20 -12.04 2.49 2.33
CA LEU A 20 -12.40 3.87 2.66
C LEU A 20 -13.73 3.97 3.44
N GLU A 21 -14.70 3.10 3.18
CA GLU A 21 -15.91 2.99 4.01
C GLU A 21 -15.56 2.59 5.45
N THR A 22 -14.62 1.65 5.63
CA THR A 22 -14.16 1.28 6.98
C THR A 22 -13.33 2.39 7.64
N ALA A 23 -12.62 3.21 6.86
CA ALA A 23 -11.91 4.37 7.38
C ALA A 23 -12.86 5.38 8.03
N VAL A 24 -14.01 5.65 7.41
CA VAL A 24 -15.05 6.51 7.98
C VAL A 24 -15.73 5.83 9.16
N ALA A 25 -16.19 4.59 8.98
CA ALA A 25 -17.00 3.91 9.98
C ALA A 25 -16.20 3.57 11.27
N ASN A 26 -15.00 3.03 11.11
CA ASN A 26 -14.17 2.51 12.20
C ASN A 26 -13.00 3.44 12.54
N GLY A 27 -12.29 3.97 11.52
CA GLY A 27 -11.15 4.84 11.69
C GLY A 27 -11.50 6.29 12.07
N LYS A 28 -12.77 6.69 11.87
CA LYS A 28 -13.27 8.04 12.16
C LYS A 28 -12.46 9.13 11.44
N VAL A 29 -12.02 8.85 10.22
CA VAL A 29 -11.37 9.85 9.36
C VAL A 29 -12.39 10.87 8.86
N ASP A 30 -11.94 12.11 8.62
CA ASP A 30 -12.80 13.21 8.20
C ASP A 30 -13.16 13.13 6.72
N LYS A 31 -12.21 12.71 5.87
CA LYS A 31 -12.38 12.65 4.42
C LYS A 31 -11.68 11.44 3.81
N THR A 32 -12.16 11.05 2.63
CA THR A 32 -11.59 9.95 1.85
C THR A 32 -11.20 10.39 0.44
N LEU A 33 -10.10 9.84 -0.07
CA LEU A 33 -9.58 10.07 -1.41
C LEU A 33 -9.43 8.72 -2.11
N LEU A 34 -10.10 8.55 -3.23
CA LEU A 34 -10.01 7.34 -4.07
C LEU A 34 -9.43 7.73 -5.43
N PHE A 35 -8.33 7.08 -5.81
CA PHE A 35 -7.70 7.29 -7.11
C PHE A 35 -7.79 6.04 -7.98
N ASN A 36 -8.15 6.25 -9.25
CA ASN A 36 -8.05 5.20 -10.27
C ASN A 36 -6.67 5.26 -10.95
N LEU A 37 -6.01 4.13 -11.13
CA LEU A 37 -4.71 4.09 -11.80
C LEU A 37 -4.74 4.63 -13.23
N ASN A 38 -5.92 4.63 -13.88
CA ASN A 38 -6.11 5.21 -15.22
C ASN A 38 -6.16 6.75 -15.21
N GLU A 39 -6.18 7.39 -14.02
CA GLU A 39 -6.23 8.85 -13.86
C GLU A 39 -4.85 9.50 -13.68
N MET A 40 -3.78 8.75 -13.95
CA MET A 40 -2.44 9.33 -13.99
C MET A 40 -2.34 10.36 -15.13
N ASP A 41 -1.64 11.47 -14.86
CA ASP A 41 -1.48 12.55 -15.84
C ASP A 41 -0.74 12.05 -17.10
N LYS A 42 -1.19 12.44 -18.27
CA LYS A 42 -0.66 11.97 -19.56
C LYS A 42 0.85 12.23 -19.69
N GLU A 43 1.33 13.37 -19.24
CA GLU A 43 2.77 13.70 -19.25
C GLU A 43 3.57 12.79 -18.33
N PHE A 44 3.05 12.48 -17.15
CA PHE A 44 3.66 11.51 -16.23
C PHE A 44 3.73 10.12 -16.85
N VAL A 45 2.65 9.66 -17.47
CA VAL A 45 2.59 8.36 -18.17
C VAL A 45 3.58 8.34 -19.34
N LYS A 46 3.65 9.38 -20.16
CA LYS A 46 4.58 9.50 -21.27
C LYS A 46 6.04 9.44 -20.80
N LYS A 47 6.39 10.23 -19.78
CA LYS A 47 7.74 10.27 -19.20
C LYS A 47 8.19 8.93 -18.65
N ASN A 48 7.29 8.17 -18.03
CA ASN A 48 7.61 6.94 -17.31
C ASN A 48 7.17 5.67 -18.06
N LYS A 49 6.89 5.76 -19.36
CA LYS A 49 6.32 4.68 -20.19
C LYS A 49 7.08 3.35 -20.01
N ALA A 50 8.40 3.37 -20.10
CA ALA A 50 9.22 2.17 -19.97
C ALA A 50 9.05 1.45 -18.62
N ILE A 51 8.93 2.20 -17.51
CA ILE A 51 8.70 1.65 -16.17
C ILE A 51 7.28 1.08 -16.07
N LEU A 52 6.29 1.83 -16.57
CA LEU A 52 4.88 1.43 -16.49
C LEU A 52 4.61 0.14 -17.29
N GLU A 53 5.37 -0.12 -18.32
CA GLU A 53 5.29 -1.33 -19.15
C GLU A 53 6.13 -2.50 -18.60
N ALA A 54 7.18 -2.23 -17.82
CA ALA A 54 8.13 -3.24 -17.33
C ALA A 54 7.55 -4.21 -16.28
N GLY A 55 6.60 -3.76 -15.46
CA GLY A 55 6.12 -4.52 -14.28
C GLY A 55 5.22 -5.71 -14.58
N GLY A 56 4.82 -5.93 -15.83
CA GLY A 56 3.92 -7.02 -16.22
C GLY A 56 2.59 -7.03 -15.44
N THR A 57 1.87 -8.15 -15.47
CA THR A 57 0.55 -8.27 -14.83
C THR A 57 0.62 -8.49 -13.31
N ARG A 58 1.69 -9.11 -12.82
CA ARG A 58 1.85 -9.44 -11.38
C ARG A 58 2.31 -8.24 -10.55
N ARG A 59 3.20 -7.41 -11.12
CA ARG A 59 3.84 -6.26 -10.45
C ARG A 59 3.50 -4.97 -11.18
N LYS A 60 2.21 -4.73 -11.32
CA LYS A 60 1.65 -3.70 -12.19
C LYS A 60 2.40 -2.38 -12.08
N MET A 61 3.05 -1.97 -13.20
CA MET A 61 3.76 -0.70 -13.33
C MET A 61 4.89 -0.52 -12.30
N CYS A 62 5.53 -1.61 -11.83
CA CYS A 62 6.52 -1.59 -10.75
C CYS A 62 6.05 -0.80 -9.51
N TYR A 63 4.74 -0.66 -9.32
CA TYR A 63 4.09 0.14 -8.26
C TYR A 63 4.44 1.64 -8.27
N LEU A 64 5.01 2.18 -9.35
CA LEU A 64 5.34 3.60 -9.52
C LEU A 64 4.13 4.53 -9.27
N TRP A 65 2.92 4.05 -9.56
CA TRP A 65 1.68 4.79 -9.30
C TRP A 65 1.48 5.13 -7.81
N LYS A 66 2.08 4.38 -6.90
CA LYS A 66 1.88 4.55 -5.46
C LYS A 66 2.46 5.88 -4.95
N PRO A 67 3.78 6.14 -5.06
CA PRO A 67 4.32 7.45 -4.67
C PRO A 67 3.71 8.60 -5.47
N TYR A 68 3.34 8.40 -6.73
CA TYR A 68 2.68 9.41 -7.55
C TYR A 68 1.33 9.86 -6.96
N PHE A 69 0.43 8.92 -6.64
CA PHE A 69 -0.87 9.30 -6.08
C PHE A 69 -0.78 9.78 -4.63
N ILE A 70 0.18 9.28 -3.85
CA ILE A 70 0.44 9.81 -2.50
C ILE A 70 0.91 11.26 -2.58
N GLN A 71 1.84 11.60 -3.49
CA GLN A 71 2.26 12.98 -3.73
C GLN A 71 1.07 13.87 -4.15
N LYS A 72 0.26 13.41 -5.10
CA LYS A 72 -0.93 14.13 -5.58
C LYS A 72 -1.93 14.39 -4.46
N ALA A 73 -2.20 13.39 -3.61
CA ALA A 73 -3.08 13.54 -2.45
C ALA A 73 -2.50 14.52 -1.42
N LEU A 74 -1.21 14.38 -1.10
CA LEU A 74 -0.53 15.22 -0.12
C LEU A 74 -0.48 16.68 -0.58
N SER A 75 -0.33 16.93 -1.88
CA SER A 75 -0.36 18.27 -2.46
C SER A 75 -1.75 18.93 -2.38
N GLY A 76 -2.81 18.14 -2.32
CA GLY A 76 -4.20 18.63 -2.30
C GLY A 76 -4.79 18.88 -0.91
N ILE A 77 -4.05 18.63 0.17
CA ILE A 77 -4.49 18.85 1.56
C ILE A 77 -3.73 20.01 2.20
N ALA A 78 -4.26 20.55 3.29
CA ALA A 78 -3.66 21.69 3.97
C ALA A 78 -2.46 21.27 4.85
N ASP A 79 -1.53 22.19 5.08
CA ASP A 79 -0.42 21.98 6.02
C ASP A 79 -0.96 21.66 7.42
N GLY A 80 -0.36 20.67 8.06
CA GLY A 80 -0.80 20.11 9.35
C GLY A 80 -1.90 19.06 9.27
N ASP A 81 -2.56 18.87 8.12
CA ASP A 81 -3.50 17.75 7.91
C ASP A 81 -2.77 16.41 7.84
N TYR A 82 -3.49 15.34 8.11
CA TYR A 82 -2.97 13.97 8.05
C TYR A 82 -3.50 13.22 6.83
N LEU A 83 -2.61 12.51 6.15
CA LEU A 83 -2.92 11.57 5.08
C LEU A 83 -2.54 10.16 5.51
N ILE A 84 -3.49 9.22 5.51
CA ILE A 84 -3.26 7.80 5.76
C ILE A 84 -3.41 7.05 4.45
N TYR A 85 -2.32 6.51 3.95
CA TYR A 85 -2.32 5.63 2.80
C TYR A 85 -2.34 4.17 3.25
N MET A 86 -3.21 3.38 2.64
CA MET A 86 -3.17 1.92 2.72
C MET A 86 -3.46 1.29 1.36
N ASP A 87 -2.79 0.16 1.07
CA ASP A 87 -3.14 -0.66 -0.09
C ASP A 87 -4.61 -1.11 0.01
N GLY A 88 -5.32 -1.12 -1.11
CA GLY A 88 -6.76 -1.39 -1.18
C GLY A 88 -7.22 -2.77 -0.69
N GLY A 89 -6.29 -3.66 -0.32
CA GLY A 89 -6.58 -4.94 0.32
C GLY A 89 -6.62 -4.90 1.86
N ASN A 90 -6.45 -3.72 2.46
CA ASN A 90 -6.47 -3.52 3.90
C ASN A 90 -7.78 -2.85 4.33
N PHE A 91 -8.10 -2.83 5.62
CA PHE A 91 -9.22 -2.08 6.14
C PHE A 91 -9.00 -1.64 7.59
N TYR A 92 -9.72 -0.60 7.99
CA TYR A 92 -9.67 -0.05 9.34
C TYR A 92 -10.52 -0.88 10.28
N TYR A 93 -9.89 -1.31 11.36
CA TYR A 93 -10.49 -2.24 12.30
C TYR A 93 -11.02 -1.55 13.56
N ARG A 94 -10.27 -0.59 14.11
CA ARG A 94 -10.59 0.12 15.36
C ARG A 94 -10.51 1.62 15.20
N ASN A 95 -11.09 2.34 16.15
CA ASN A 95 -10.98 3.79 16.28
C ASN A 95 -9.65 4.24 16.94
N SER A 96 -8.55 3.54 16.69
CA SER A 96 -7.22 3.91 17.22
C SER A 96 -6.41 4.81 16.26
N VAL A 97 -7.02 5.26 15.18
CA VAL A 97 -6.40 6.26 14.28
C VAL A 97 -6.12 7.55 15.03
N LEU A 98 -7.10 8.05 15.79
CA LEU A 98 -6.95 9.28 16.57
C LEU A 98 -5.87 9.15 17.63
N ASP A 99 -5.83 8.02 18.35
CA ASP A 99 -4.80 7.75 19.36
C ASP A 99 -3.40 7.72 18.73
N THR A 100 -3.29 7.11 17.54
CA THR A 100 -2.04 7.07 16.79
C THR A 100 -1.58 8.46 16.36
N ILE A 101 -2.51 9.29 15.86
CA ILE A 101 -2.21 10.68 15.47
C ILE A 101 -1.83 11.51 16.70
N GLN A 102 -2.53 11.37 17.82
CA GLN A 102 -2.18 12.04 19.07
C GLN A 102 -0.79 11.63 19.58
N PHE A 103 -0.45 10.35 19.46
CA PHE A 103 0.89 9.87 19.76
C PHE A 103 1.94 10.51 18.84
N MET A 104 1.69 10.57 17.53
CA MET A 104 2.58 11.23 16.58
C MET A 104 2.76 12.71 16.89
N GLU A 105 1.69 13.43 17.21
CA GLU A 105 1.76 14.85 17.62
C GLU A 105 2.61 15.03 18.86
N LYS A 106 2.35 14.24 19.91
CA LYS A 106 3.09 14.30 21.16
C LYS A 106 4.60 14.05 20.99
N HIS A 107 4.97 13.21 20.03
CA HIS A 107 6.35 12.83 19.76
C HIS A 107 6.97 13.56 18.55
N HIS A 108 6.29 14.59 18.01
CA HIS A 108 6.72 15.39 16.87
C HIS A 108 7.08 14.55 15.63
N LEU A 109 6.26 13.53 15.34
CA LEU A 109 6.44 12.63 14.23
C LEU A 109 5.61 13.07 13.02
N ASP A 110 6.25 13.39 11.91
CA ASP A 110 5.57 13.78 10.66
C ASP A 110 5.21 12.59 9.80
N VAL A 111 5.93 11.48 9.96
CA VAL A 111 5.75 10.26 9.19
C VAL A 111 5.82 9.05 10.09
N ALA A 112 4.96 8.06 9.84
CA ALA A 112 5.06 6.73 10.41
C ALA A 112 4.74 5.67 9.35
N GLY A 113 5.48 4.58 9.36
CA GLY A 113 5.30 3.43 8.48
C GLY A 113 4.88 2.16 9.21
N SER A 114 4.97 1.04 8.51
CA SER A 114 4.76 -0.30 9.06
C SER A 114 5.87 -1.24 8.62
N ARG A 115 6.26 -2.21 9.44
CA ARG A 115 7.28 -3.21 9.13
C ARG A 115 6.74 -4.43 8.40
N THR A 116 7.61 -5.08 7.61
CA THR A 116 7.31 -6.43 7.09
C THR A 116 7.58 -7.54 8.11
N GLY A 117 8.27 -7.24 9.20
CA GLY A 117 8.69 -8.21 10.21
C GLY A 117 10.02 -8.86 9.88
N GLU A 118 10.01 -10.02 9.19
CA GLU A 118 11.20 -10.86 8.98
C GLU A 118 11.98 -10.55 7.68
N TYR A 119 11.49 -9.64 6.84
CA TYR A 119 12.15 -9.35 5.56
C TYR A 119 13.35 -8.42 5.77
N ARG A 120 14.55 -8.95 5.59
CA ARG A 120 15.79 -8.16 5.60
C ARG A 120 15.90 -7.37 4.31
N GLU A 121 16.43 -6.16 4.40
CA GLU A 121 16.57 -5.29 3.22
C GLU A 121 17.45 -5.93 2.13
N SER A 122 18.57 -6.56 2.51
CA SER A 122 19.48 -7.26 1.59
C SER A 122 18.83 -8.38 0.77
N ASP A 123 17.81 -9.03 1.34
CA ASP A 123 17.12 -10.16 0.71
C ASP A 123 16.07 -9.72 -0.31
N TRP A 124 15.58 -8.48 -0.17
CA TRP A 124 14.42 -7.97 -0.93
C TRP A 124 14.68 -6.66 -1.66
N THR A 125 15.93 -6.20 -1.69
CA THR A 125 16.33 -4.97 -2.40
C THR A 125 17.56 -5.23 -3.25
N LYS A 126 17.47 -4.97 -4.56
CA LYS A 126 18.64 -5.06 -5.44
C LYS A 126 19.71 -4.06 -5.01
N ARG A 127 20.97 -4.46 -5.16
CA ARG A 127 22.10 -3.68 -4.62
C ARG A 127 22.26 -2.30 -5.21
N ASP A 128 21.85 -2.11 -6.45
CA ASP A 128 21.87 -0.80 -7.10
C ASP A 128 21.11 0.28 -6.31
N VAL A 129 20.02 -0.08 -5.62
CA VAL A 129 19.26 0.87 -4.80
C VAL A 129 20.10 1.34 -3.61
N PHE A 130 20.79 0.42 -2.91
CA PHE A 130 21.71 0.80 -1.83
C PHE A 130 22.82 1.73 -2.30
N VAL A 131 23.42 1.41 -3.45
CA VAL A 131 24.51 2.21 -4.04
C VAL A 131 24.01 3.60 -4.43
N ALA A 132 22.89 3.68 -5.13
CA ALA A 132 22.32 4.95 -5.60
C ALA A 132 21.93 5.90 -4.47
N LEU A 133 21.46 5.35 -3.35
CA LEU A 133 21.10 6.11 -2.15
C LEU A 133 22.30 6.40 -1.23
N GLY A 134 23.50 5.85 -1.52
CA GLY A 134 24.67 5.97 -0.64
C GLY A 134 24.55 5.17 0.67
N LEU A 135 23.72 4.14 0.67
CA LEU A 135 23.36 3.33 1.85
C LEU A 135 23.89 1.88 1.78
N ASP A 136 24.89 1.61 0.90
CA ASP A 136 25.50 0.30 0.72
C ASP A 136 26.45 -0.06 1.87
N ARG A 137 25.91 -0.02 3.11
CA ARG A 137 26.59 -0.28 4.39
C ARG A 137 25.63 -0.64 5.49
N GLU A 138 26.13 -1.20 6.60
CA GLU A 138 25.35 -1.34 7.81
C GLU A 138 24.97 0.04 8.42
N PRO A 139 23.81 0.17 9.10
CA PRO A 139 22.84 -0.90 9.41
C PRO A 139 21.80 -1.13 8.30
N TYR A 140 21.89 -0.44 7.17
CA TYR A 140 20.85 -0.47 6.13
C TYR A 140 20.71 -1.84 5.44
N ILE A 141 21.81 -2.60 5.35
CA ILE A 141 21.84 -3.93 4.73
C ILE A 141 21.01 -4.93 5.54
N SER A 142 21.16 -4.90 6.86
CA SER A 142 20.50 -5.86 7.78
C SER A 142 19.17 -5.38 8.35
N GLN A 143 18.77 -4.11 8.13
CA GLN A 143 17.52 -3.60 8.65
C GLN A 143 16.30 -4.38 8.12
N SER A 144 15.21 -4.36 8.89
CA SER A 144 13.93 -4.91 8.44
C SER A 144 13.26 -3.97 7.45
N GLN A 145 12.74 -4.52 6.34
CA GLN A 145 12.07 -3.77 5.31
C GLN A 145 10.74 -3.17 5.80
N CYS A 146 10.40 -1.96 5.37
CA CYS A 146 9.09 -1.39 5.57
C CYS A 146 8.04 -1.99 4.62
N ARG A 147 6.77 -1.75 4.91
CA ARG A 147 5.65 -2.04 4.00
C ARG A 147 5.26 -0.76 3.27
N ALA A 148 5.50 -0.67 1.96
CA ALA A 148 4.99 0.45 1.18
C ALA A 148 3.46 0.45 1.03
N GLY A 149 2.78 -0.54 1.57
CA GLY A 149 1.32 -0.64 1.63
C GLY A 149 0.66 0.10 2.79
N PHE A 150 1.43 0.82 3.61
CA PHE A 150 0.92 1.59 4.74
C PHE A 150 1.83 2.76 5.10
N LEU A 151 1.28 3.97 5.12
CA LEU A 151 1.95 5.19 5.57
C LEU A 151 0.95 6.12 6.29
N ILE A 152 1.39 6.77 7.35
CA ILE A 152 0.74 7.93 7.95
C ILE A 152 1.66 9.13 7.73
N LEU A 153 1.13 10.20 7.15
CA LEU A 153 1.84 11.41 6.79
C LEU A 153 1.12 12.62 7.37
N LYS A 154 1.76 13.39 8.23
CA LYS A 154 1.36 14.75 8.52
C LYS A 154 1.85 15.62 7.37
N LYS A 155 1.01 16.47 6.80
CA LYS A 155 1.43 17.40 5.74
C LYS A 155 2.38 18.43 6.31
N THR A 156 3.67 18.24 6.09
CA THR A 156 4.77 19.14 6.43
C THR A 156 5.77 19.18 5.29
N GLN A 157 6.74 20.09 5.34
CA GLN A 157 7.82 20.10 4.35
C GLN A 157 8.57 18.78 4.36
N ARG A 158 8.92 18.24 5.56
CA ARG A 158 9.65 16.97 5.71
C ARG A 158 8.94 15.79 5.05
N SER A 159 7.64 15.62 5.30
CA SER A 159 6.88 14.54 4.71
C SER A 159 6.72 14.70 3.19
N THR A 160 6.58 15.95 2.74
CA THR A 160 6.51 16.29 1.31
C THR A 160 7.82 15.97 0.61
N ASP A 161 8.96 16.33 1.20
CA ASP A 161 10.29 16.04 0.66
C ASP A 161 10.55 14.55 0.56
N LEU A 162 10.21 13.78 1.60
CA LEU A 162 10.31 12.31 1.58
C LEU A 162 9.53 11.71 0.40
N ILE A 163 8.27 12.13 0.22
CA ILE A 163 7.44 11.58 -0.86
C ILE A 163 7.95 12.00 -2.24
N ASN A 164 8.42 13.23 -2.38
CA ASN A 164 9.03 13.73 -3.62
C ASN A 164 10.31 12.94 -3.95
N GLU A 165 11.16 12.70 -2.96
CA GLU A 165 12.40 11.94 -3.12
C GLU A 165 12.09 10.47 -3.49
N TRP A 166 11.15 9.83 -2.78
CA TRP A 166 10.69 8.48 -3.11
C TRP A 166 10.19 8.39 -4.55
N LEU A 167 9.32 9.31 -4.98
CA LEU A 167 8.83 9.37 -6.35
C LEU A 167 9.98 9.59 -7.34
N GLY A 168 10.93 10.48 -7.02
CA GLY A 168 12.10 10.76 -7.85
C GLY A 168 12.93 9.51 -8.12
N TYR A 169 13.28 8.75 -7.08
CA TYR A 169 14.00 7.47 -7.24
C TYR A 169 13.15 6.41 -7.96
N CYS A 170 11.85 6.35 -7.71
CA CYS A 170 10.95 5.43 -8.42
C CYS A 170 10.82 5.74 -9.92
N GLN A 171 11.11 6.95 -10.37
CA GLN A 171 11.15 7.29 -11.81
C GLN A 171 12.48 6.88 -12.49
N ASN A 172 13.42 6.29 -11.77
CA ASN A 172 14.64 5.73 -12.35
C ASN A 172 14.40 4.26 -12.71
N TYR A 173 14.43 3.96 -14.02
CA TYR A 173 14.19 2.61 -14.54
C TYR A 173 15.10 1.57 -13.89
N ASN A 174 16.41 1.89 -13.75
CA ASN A 174 17.38 0.96 -13.20
C ASN A 174 17.21 0.69 -11.70
N LEU A 175 16.52 1.56 -10.96
CA LEU A 175 16.31 1.40 -9.53
C LEU A 175 14.98 0.70 -9.20
N ILE A 176 13.93 0.96 -10.00
CA ILE A 176 12.60 0.45 -9.68
C ILE A 176 12.29 -0.89 -10.34
N THR A 177 12.95 -1.25 -11.44
CA THR A 177 12.67 -2.49 -12.19
C THR A 177 13.58 -3.65 -11.79
N ASP A 178 13.25 -4.85 -12.29
CA ASP A 178 14.06 -6.07 -12.11
C ASP A 178 15.23 -6.16 -13.14
N CYS A 179 15.61 -5.07 -13.81
CA CYS A 179 16.74 -5.09 -14.72
C CYS A 179 18.04 -5.44 -13.98
N PRO A 180 19.08 -5.97 -14.67
CA PRO A 180 20.37 -6.27 -14.06
C PRO A 180 20.99 -5.04 -13.36
N ASN A 181 21.85 -5.29 -12.37
CA ASN A 181 22.60 -4.24 -11.70
C ASN A 181 23.56 -3.54 -12.67
N ILE A 182 23.64 -2.22 -12.59
CA ILE A 182 24.46 -1.36 -13.46
C ILE A 182 25.63 -0.70 -12.74
N TYR A 183 25.65 -0.69 -11.40
CA TYR A 183 26.73 -0.08 -10.61
C TYR A 183 27.89 -1.03 -10.32
N GLY A 184 28.00 -2.14 -11.04
CA GLY A 184 29.14 -3.06 -10.98
C GLY A 184 29.23 -3.89 -9.70
N LYS A 185 28.16 -3.99 -8.95
CA LYS A 185 28.08 -4.82 -7.74
C LYS A 185 26.99 -5.87 -7.86
N GLU A 186 27.33 -7.11 -7.53
CA GLU A 186 26.35 -8.19 -7.41
C GLU A 186 25.42 -7.96 -6.22
N ASN A 187 24.22 -8.53 -6.29
CA ASN A 187 23.29 -8.53 -5.15
C ASN A 187 23.93 -9.24 -3.95
N TYR A 188 23.46 -8.90 -2.77
CA TYR A 188 23.92 -9.58 -1.54
C TYR A 188 23.58 -11.06 -1.57
N GLU A 189 24.38 -11.84 -0.89
CA GLU A 189 24.11 -13.27 -0.66
C GLU A 189 22.75 -13.41 0.04
N GLY A 190 21.90 -14.33 -0.46
CA GLY A 190 20.52 -14.51 0.03
C GLY A 190 19.46 -13.61 -0.64
N PHE A 191 19.84 -12.77 -1.61
CA PHE A 191 18.88 -11.96 -2.36
C PHE A 191 17.84 -12.83 -3.06
N CYS A 192 16.55 -12.57 -2.76
CA CYS A 192 15.40 -13.31 -3.26
C CYS A 192 14.74 -12.64 -4.46
N GLU A 193 14.33 -11.39 -4.29
CA GLU A 193 13.70 -10.58 -5.33
C GLU A 193 13.70 -9.09 -4.97
N HIS A 194 13.58 -8.24 -5.98
CA HIS A 194 13.43 -6.80 -5.76
C HIS A 194 11.97 -6.42 -5.50
N ARG A 195 11.74 -5.57 -4.49
CA ARG A 195 10.41 -5.10 -4.10
C ARG A 195 10.04 -3.71 -4.63
N HIS A 196 10.71 -3.27 -5.69
CA HIS A 196 10.37 -2.07 -6.46
C HIS A 196 10.26 -0.80 -5.59
N ASP A 197 9.07 -0.17 -5.58
CA ASP A 197 8.73 1.01 -4.79
C ASP A 197 9.01 0.82 -3.29
N GLN A 198 8.71 -0.36 -2.76
CA GLN A 198 8.90 -0.70 -1.36
C GLN A 198 10.38 -0.71 -0.95
N SER A 199 11.25 -1.27 -1.79
CA SER A 199 12.69 -1.30 -1.55
C SER A 199 13.28 0.11 -1.43
N ILE A 200 12.85 1.02 -2.30
CA ILE A 200 13.30 2.41 -2.30
C ILE A 200 12.79 3.13 -1.05
N LEU A 201 11.48 3.05 -0.78
CA LEU A 201 10.87 3.67 0.40
C LEU A 201 11.53 3.17 1.69
N SER A 202 11.77 1.87 1.79
CA SER A 202 12.31 1.24 2.99
C SER A 202 13.69 1.77 3.36
N LEU A 203 14.58 1.93 2.37
CA LEU A 203 15.90 2.52 2.59
C LEU A 203 15.82 3.99 2.98
N LEU A 204 14.92 4.78 2.36
CA LEU A 204 14.69 6.18 2.74
C LEU A 204 14.17 6.29 4.18
N MET A 205 13.22 5.45 4.56
CA MET A 205 12.69 5.43 5.93
C MET A 205 13.77 5.06 6.96
N GLY A 206 14.62 4.08 6.64
CA GLY A 206 15.75 3.69 7.50
C GLY A 206 16.77 4.82 7.64
N ARG A 207 17.12 5.50 6.54
CA ARG A 207 18.02 6.67 6.52
C ARG A 207 17.50 7.79 7.41
N ASP A 208 16.21 8.10 7.30
CA ASP A 208 15.57 9.21 8.01
C ASP A 208 15.05 8.81 9.40
N GLN A 209 15.34 7.58 9.83
CA GLN A 209 14.93 7.02 11.14
C GLN A 209 13.43 7.15 11.41
N ILE A 210 12.61 6.92 10.37
CA ILE A 210 11.16 7.02 10.45
C ILE A 210 10.61 5.84 11.27
N PRO A 211 9.81 6.10 12.32
CA PRO A 211 9.31 5.06 13.19
C PRO A 211 8.21 4.21 12.52
N TYR A 212 8.02 3.02 13.03
CA TYR A 212 6.96 2.11 12.63
C TYR A 212 5.85 2.06 13.68
N VAL A 213 4.60 2.05 13.26
CA VAL A 213 3.43 2.03 14.15
C VAL A 213 3.42 0.82 15.09
N GLU A 214 4.06 -0.29 14.72
CA GLU A 214 4.24 -1.45 15.58
C GLU A 214 5.11 -1.18 16.83
N GLN A 215 5.86 -0.08 16.84
CA GLN A 215 6.68 0.37 17.96
C GLN A 215 5.90 1.29 18.91
N PHE A 216 4.71 1.75 18.52
CA PHE A 216 3.89 2.59 19.35
C PHE A 216 3.20 1.75 20.42
N PRO A 217 3.08 2.25 21.68
CA PRO A 217 2.39 1.55 22.75
C PRO A 217 0.86 1.64 22.62
N LEU A 218 0.35 1.37 21.40
CA LEU A 218 -1.03 1.53 21.03
C LEU A 218 -1.57 0.29 20.32
N PRO A 219 -2.88 0.00 20.42
CA PRO A 219 -3.50 -1.05 19.63
C PRO A 219 -3.37 -0.77 18.13
N TYR A 220 -2.95 -1.75 17.38
CA TYR A 220 -2.87 -1.65 15.93
C TYR A 220 -4.26 -1.57 15.31
N PHE A 221 -4.49 -0.65 14.38
CA PHE A 221 -5.82 -0.36 13.84
C PHE A 221 -6.06 -0.89 12.41
N VAL A 222 -5.08 -1.54 11.82
CA VAL A 222 -5.15 -2.03 10.45
C VAL A 222 -5.20 -3.55 10.42
N VAL A 223 -6.08 -4.10 9.59
CA VAL A 223 -6.06 -5.51 9.24
C VAL A 223 -5.58 -5.65 7.81
N TYR A 224 -4.49 -6.37 7.63
CA TYR A 224 -3.99 -6.71 6.31
C TYR A 224 -4.83 -7.82 5.69
N HIS A 225 -5.57 -7.48 4.65
CA HIS A 225 -6.37 -8.42 3.91
C HIS A 225 -5.90 -8.48 2.46
N HIS A 226 -5.17 -9.53 2.10
CA HIS A 226 -4.71 -9.66 0.72
C HIS A 226 -5.78 -10.21 -0.21
N SER A 227 -5.94 -9.56 -1.36
CA SER A 227 -6.66 -9.99 -2.58
C SER A 227 -8.11 -10.42 -2.41
N PHE A 228 -9.01 -9.44 -2.53
CA PHE A 228 -10.46 -9.62 -2.58
C PHE A 228 -11.00 -10.14 -3.93
N PHE A 229 -10.22 -10.12 -5.03
CA PHE A 229 -10.78 -10.18 -6.39
C PHE A 229 -10.08 -11.17 -7.30
N LEU A 230 -9.92 -12.38 -6.81
CA LEU A 230 -9.68 -13.56 -7.64
C LEU A 230 -11.02 -14.07 -8.20
N THR A 231 -11.04 -15.00 -9.15
CA THR A 231 -12.28 -15.65 -9.58
C THR A 231 -13.06 -16.23 -8.39
N ILE A 232 -14.37 -16.45 -8.51
CA ILE A 232 -15.20 -16.95 -7.39
C ILE A 232 -14.59 -18.21 -6.74
N LYS A 233 -14.00 -19.11 -7.52
CA LYS A 233 -13.32 -20.30 -7.00
C LYS A 233 -12.02 -19.98 -6.26
N GLU A 234 -11.21 -19.09 -6.82
CA GLU A 234 -9.96 -18.63 -6.20
C GLU A 234 -10.22 -17.80 -4.95
N ILE A 235 -11.30 -16.99 -4.94
CA ILE A 235 -11.76 -16.24 -3.78
C ILE A 235 -12.19 -17.20 -2.67
N GLN A 236 -12.99 -18.20 -2.98
CA GLN A 236 -13.46 -19.14 -1.98
C GLN A 236 -12.32 -19.94 -1.34
N SER A 237 -11.33 -20.38 -2.13
CA SER A 237 -10.15 -21.09 -1.61
C SER A 237 -9.19 -20.17 -0.85
N ALA A 238 -8.88 -18.98 -1.38
CA ALA A 238 -8.04 -17.99 -0.75
C ALA A 238 -8.69 -17.38 0.51
N GLN A 239 -10.01 -17.14 0.50
CA GLN A 239 -10.75 -16.68 1.66
C GLN A 239 -10.78 -17.70 2.79
N ARG A 240 -10.94 -19.01 2.47
CA ARG A 240 -10.88 -20.06 3.50
C ARG A 240 -9.53 -20.11 4.17
N LYS A 241 -8.45 -20.03 3.40
CA LYS A 241 -7.08 -20.03 3.94
C LYS A 241 -6.83 -18.78 4.80
N LYS A 242 -7.12 -17.59 4.30
CA LYS A 242 -6.89 -16.31 5.00
C LYS A 242 -7.79 -16.09 6.20
N PHE A 243 -9.04 -16.49 6.10
CA PHE A 243 -9.95 -16.49 7.25
C PHE A 243 -9.40 -17.36 8.37
N ARG A 244 -8.93 -18.55 8.04
CA ARG A 244 -8.29 -19.45 9.00
C ARG A 244 -7.01 -18.83 9.57
N ASP A 245 -6.15 -18.27 8.72
CA ASP A 245 -4.88 -17.68 9.12
C ASP A 245 -5.11 -16.41 9.98
N GLY A 246 -6.05 -15.52 9.58
CA GLY A 246 -6.44 -14.34 10.35
C GLY A 246 -7.10 -14.66 11.68
N LEU A 247 -7.98 -15.67 11.72
CA LEU A 247 -8.55 -16.18 12.98
C LEU A 247 -7.48 -16.80 13.88
N TRP A 248 -6.55 -17.56 13.31
CA TRP A 248 -5.47 -18.19 14.04
C TRP A 248 -4.51 -17.17 14.65
N ASP A 249 -4.17 -16.11 13.89
CA ASP A 249 -3.35 -15.01 14.39
C ASP A 249 -4.07 -14.18 15.46
N SER A 250 -5.40 -14.00 15.34
CA SER A 250 -6.19 -13.31 16.35
C SER A 250 -6.38 -14.16 17.60
N PHE A 251 -6.55 -15.46 17.44
CA PHE A 251 -6.59 -16.42 18.53
C PHE A 251 -5.27 -16.46 19.31
N LYS A 252 -4.13 -16.53 18.63
CA LYS A 252 -2.80 -16.47 19.26
C LYS A 252 -2.58 -15.18 20.05
N ARG A 253 -3.15 -14.07 19.57
CA ARG A 253 -3.06 -12.76 20.24
C ARG A 253 -4.15 -12.51 21.28
N HIS A 254 -5.04 -13.46 21.51
CA HIS A 254 -6.20 -13.35 22.40
C HIS A 254 -7.09 -12.13 22.07
N ASP A 255 -7.17 -11.73 20.81
CA ASP A 255 -7.94 -10.58 20.36
C ASP A 255 -9.35 -10.98 19.89
N LEU A 256 -10.25 -11.12 20.87
CA LEU A 256 -11.68 -11.45 20.66
C LEU A 256 -12.38 -10.38 19.81
N GLY A 257 -12.00 -9.11 19.94
CA GLY A 257 -12.58 -8.02 19.16
C GLY A 257 -12.24 -8.15 17.67
N MET A 258 -10.98 -8.52 17.34
CA MET A 258 -10.56 -8.80 15.98
C MET A 258 -11.31 -10.01 15.40
N MET A 259 -11.48 -11.07 16.17
CA MET A 259 -12.23 -12.25 15.72
C MET A 259 -13.68 -11.88 15.37
N LEU A 260 -14.37 -11.16 16.24
CA LEU A 260 -15.74 -10.68 16.02
C LEU A 260 -15.84 -9.76 14.79
N PHE A 261 -14.90 -8.84 14.63
CA PHE A 261 -14.84 -7.94 13.48
C PHE A 261 -14.65 -8.70 12.16
N ILE A 262 -13.75 -9.67 12.12
CA ILE A 262 -13.52 -10.53 10.93
C ILE A 262 -14.81 -11.27 10.56
N PHE A 263 -15.53 -11.80 11.53
CA PHE A 263 -16.83 -12.46 11.29
C PHE A 263 -17.91 -11.52 10.79
N GLN A 264 -18.08 -10.36 11.42
CA GLN A 264 -19.13 -9.38 11.07
C GLN A 264 -18.90 -8.76 9.68
N ASN A 265 -17.67 -8.47 9.31
CA ASN A 265 -17.37 -7.82 8.03
C ASN A 265 -17.35 -8.80 6.85
N ARG A 266 -17.07 -10.08 7.07
CA ARG A 266 -17.06 -11.09 6.01
C ARG A 266 -18.38 -11.17 5.23
N ARG A 267 -19.53 -11.03 5.91
CA ARG A 267 -20.84 -11.02 5.27
C ARG A 267 -21.05 -9.76 4.42
N LYS A 268 -20.61 -8.60 4.89
CA LYS A 268 -20.67 -7.33 4.15
C LYS A 268 -19.79 -7.36 2.90
N GLU A 269 -18.57 -7.88 3.03
CA GLU A 269 -17.63 -8.09 1.94
C GLU A 269 -18.21 -8.98 0.85
N TRP A 270 -18.81 -10.10 1.23
CA TRP A 270 -19.42 -11.05 0.31
C TRP A 270 -20.60 -10.44 -0.42
N LEU A 271 -21.51 -9.75 0.26
CA LEU A 271 -22.67 -9.07 -0.33
C LEU A 271 -22.25 -7.97 -1.30
N TRP A 272 -21.22 -7.22 -0.95
CA TRP A 272 -20.69 -6.17 -1.79
C TRP A 272 -20.02 -6.73 -3.06
N TYR A 273 -19.26 -7.80 -2.93
CA TYR A 273 -18.67 -8.55 -4.03
C TYR A 273 -19.73 -9.10 -4.99
N GLN A 274 -20.83 -9.67 -4.46
CA GLN A 274 -21.94 -10.13 -5.28
C GLN A 274 -22.54 -9.00 -6.12
N LYS A 275 -22.81 -7.84 -5.53
CA LYS A 275 -23.31 -6.65 -6.23
C LYS A 275 -22.37 -6.17 -7.34
N TYR A 276 -21.08 -6.20 -7.11
CA TYR A 276 -20.08 -5.79 -8.09
C TYR A 276 -20.01 -6.75 -9.27
N HIS A 277 -20.00 -8.05 -9.01
CA HIS A 277 -19.99 -9.06 -10.06
C HIS A 277 -21.24 -9.02 -10.93
N GLN A 278 -22.40 -8.83 -10.31
CA GLN A 278 -23.66 -8.67 -11.06
C GLN A 278 -23.60 -7.43 -11.96
N ARG A 279 -23.08 -6.30 -11.51
CA ARG A 279 -22.89 -5.12 -12.36
C ARG A 279 -21.95 -5.38 -13.51
N LYS A 280 -20.81 -6.03 -13.29
CA LYS A 280 -19.85 -6.35 -14.37
C LYS A 280 -20.41 -7.36 -15.40
N LEU A 281 -21.22 -8.31 -14.97
CA LEU A 281 -21.91 -9.21 -15.88
C LEU A 281 -22.92 -8.43 -16.75
N HIS A 282 -23.72 -7.56 -16.15
CA HIS A 282 -24.65 -6.69 -16.87
C HIS A 282 -23.92 -5.74 -17.86
N GLU A 283 -22.82 -5.13 -17.48
CA GLU A 283 -22.01 -4.28 -18.37
C GLU A 283 -21.44 -5.06 -19.56
N LYS A 284 -20.94 -6.29 -19.34
CA LYS A 284 -20.46 -7.16 -20.42
C LYS A 284 -21.59 -7.60 -21.37
N GLU A 285 -22.73 -7.99 -20.83
CA GLU A 285 -23.91 -8.37 -21.63
C GLU A 285 -24.44 -7.17 -22.45
N TRP A 286 -24.45 -5.97 -21.84
CA TRP A 286 -24.84 -4.74 -22.54
C TRP A 286 -23.86 -4.41 -23.67
N GLN A 287 -22.53 -4.49 -23.45
CA GLN A 287 -21.52 -4.27 -24.47
C GLN A 287 -21.58 -5.31 -25.60
N GLN A 288 -21.90 -6.58 -25.29
CA GLN A 288 -22.09 -7.63 -26.28
C GLN A 288 -23.33 -7.38 -27.15
N ARG A 289 -24.45 -6.92 -26.57
CA ARG A 289 -25.67 -6.55 -27.32
C ARG A 289 -25.40 -5.38 -28.24
N GLN A 290 -24.74 -4.32 -27.78
CA GLN A 290 -24.39 -3.17 -28.63
C GLN A 290 -23.48 -3.54 -29.80
N ARG A 291 -22.58 -4.54 -29.63
CA ARG A 291 -21.74 -5.05 -30.75
C ARG A 291 -22.47 -5.99 -31.71
N ALA A 292 -23.60 -6.53 -31.32
CA ALA A 292 -24.42 -7.42 -32.16
C ALA A 292 -25.50 -6.67 -32.96
N GLU A 293 -25.81 -5.44 -32.56
CA GLU A 293 -26.83 -4.56 -33.14
C GLU A 293 -26.23 -3.46 -34.05
N GLY A 294 -24.90 -3.34 -34.13
CA GLY A 294 -24.16 -2.45 -35.03
C GLY A 294 -23.28 -3.21 -36.02
#